data_aa8cbfec79a9bde3c452543a1d8773e2
#
_entry.id   aa8cbfec79a9bde3c452543a1d8773e2
#
_cell.length_a   1.000
_cell.length_b   1.000
_cell.length_c   1.000
_cell.angle_alpha   90.00
_cell.angle_beta   90.00
_cell.angle_gamma   90.00
#
_symmetry.space_group_name_H-M   'P 1'
#
loop_
_entity.id
_entity.type
_entity.pdbx_description
1 polymer ?
#
loop_
_entity_poly.entity_id
_entity_poly.type
_entity_poly.pdbx_seq_one_letter_code
_entity_poly.pdbx_strand_id
1 'polypeptide(L)'
;MSETRPRPETLAVHAGWRADPTTGSVAVPIHQTTSYQFRDADHAASLFALQEMGNIYTRIMNPTTDVLEKRIAALEGGAAALAVASGQAASAYAIQNLARAGDNIVSSTALYGGTYNLFANTLKDQGIEVRFVDPSDPENFRRATDARTRAYYAETLPNPKLEVFPIADVAAIGREQGIPLIMDNTAAPLLCRPFDHGAAVVVYSATKYLGGHGTSIGGLIVDGGNFDWAAFPDRQPLLNTPDPSYHGAVWAEAAKPLGPIAYVLRARVILLRDLGAALSPFNAFQLIQGIETVALRMERHCANAVSVAEHLARHPAVTRVIHPSQQEGRARELADRYLTGGQGGLVGFELAGGLAAGRRFIDALQLFYHVANIGDARSLAIHPGSTTHSQLNEAEQLASGVSPGYVRLSIGIEHISDILADIDQALSAAA
;
A
#
# COMPACT_ATOMS: atom_id res chain seq x y z
N MET A 1 19.33 15.06 25.24
CA MET A 1 18.28 15.72 24.42
C MET A 1 17.54 14.64 23.71
N SER A 2 16.26 14.44 23.94
CA SER A 2 15.46 13.52 23.13
C SER A 2 15.45 14.10 21.71
N GLU A 3 16.10 13.43 20.76
CA GLU A 3 15.98 13.77 19.35
C GLU A 3 14.50 13.60 18.97
N THR A 4 13.77 14.70 18.95
CA THR A 4 12.39 14.66 18.44
C THR A 4 12.47 14.37 16.96
N ARG A 5 11.95 13.21 16.55
CA ARG A 5 11.84 12.82 15.14
C ARG A 5 11.14 13.94 14.36
N PRO A 6 11.65 14.35 13.18
CA PRO A 6 10.98 15.33 12.34
C PRO A 6 9.56 14.89 11.99
N ARG A 7 8.68 15.85 11.82
CA ARG A 7 7.28 15.60 11.43
C ARG A 7 7.17 15.09 9.98
N PRO A 8 6.08 14.42 9.61
CA PRO A 8 5.90 13.85 8.28
C PRO A 8 6.11 14.85 7.14
N GLU A 9 5.65 16.09 7.30
CA GLU A 9 5.80 17.17 6.31
C GLU A 9 7.28 17.46 6.04
N THR A 10 8.10 17.48 7.07
CA THR A 10 9.55 17.68 6.95
C THR A 10 10.24 16.45 6.35
N LEU A 11 9.84 15.26 6.77
CA LEU A 11 10.38 14.00 6.22
C LEU A 11 10.05 13.85 4.74
N ALA A 12 8.84 14.21 4.32
CA ALA A 12 8.40 14.16 2.92
C ALA A 12 9.32 14.94 1.98
N VAL A 13 9.87 16.07 2.44
CA VAL A 13 10.73 16.94 1.63
C VAL A 13 12.21 16.57 1.77
N HIS A 14 12.68 16.20 2.97
CA HIS A 14 14.12 16.12 3.28
C HIS A 14 14.68 14.71 3.46
N ALA A 15 13.85 13.72 3.76
CA ALA A 15 14.37 12.39 4.06
C ALA A 15 15.03 11.74 2.84
N GLY A 16 16.17 11.09 3.05
CA GLY A 16 16.93 10.35 2.05
C GLY A 16 17.77 11.19 1.09
N TRP A 17 17.67 12.53 1.14
CA TRP A 17 18.43 13.41 0.25
C TRP A 17 18.80 14.74 0.89
N ARG A 18 19.95 15.24 0.54
CA ARG A 18 20.40 16.61 0.92
C ARG A 18 20.85 17.39 -0.32
N ALA A 19 21.96 16.97 -0.90
CA ALA A 19 22.51 17.52 -2.13
C ALA A 19 23.44 16.47 -2.76
N ASP A 20 23.62 16.54 -4.07
CA ASP A 20 24.61 15.72 -4.75
C ASP A 20 26.03 16.08 -4.29
N PRO A 21 26.83 15.13 -3.78
CA PRO A 21 28.15 15.43 -3.22
C PRO A 21 29.18 15.91 -4.26
N THR A 22 28.93 15.63 -5.55
CA THR A 22 29.86 15.97 -6.64
C THR A 22 29.52 17.33 -7.26
N THR A 23 28.23 17.55 -7.53
CA THR A 23 27.76 18.74 -8.27
C THR A 23 27.11 19.81 -7.36
N GLY A 24 26.75 19.45 -6.13
CA GLY A 24 25.98 20.31 -5.24
C GLY A 24 24.51 20.48 -5.62
N SER A 25 23.99 19.68 -6.56
CA SER A 25 22.58 19.74 -6.98
C SER A 25 21.65 19.48 -5.79
N VAL A 26 20.71 20.40 -5.55
CA VAL A 26 19.70 20.28 -4.49
C VAL A 26 18.57 19.32 -4.91
N ALA A 27 18.15 19.37 -6.16
CA ALA A 27 17.19 18.39 -6.70
C ALA A 27 17.82 17.00 -6.83
N VAL A 28 17.05 15.95 -6.60
CA VAL A 28 17.49 14.56 -6.78
C VAL A 28 17.81 14.33 -8.26
N PRO A 29 19.03 13.92 -8.62
CA PRO A 29 19.37 13.62 -10.03
C PRO A 29 18.66 12.35 -10.52
N ILE A 30 18.32 12.30 -11.81
CA ILE A 30 17.81 11.09 -12.45
C ILE A 30 19.00 10.30 -13.01
N HIS A 31 19.37 9.21 -12.35
CA HIS A 31 20.43 8.31 -12.82
C HIS A 31 19.87 7.30 -13.84
N GLN A 32 19.67 7.76 -15.07
CA GLN A 32 19.13 6.94 -16.17
C GLN A 32 20.25 6.10 -16.80
N THR A 33 20.67 5.05 -16.09
CA THR A 33 21.71 4.11 -16.52
C THR A 33 21.33 2.67 -16.17
N THR A 34 21.87 1.70 -16.93
CA THR A 34 21.68 0.28 -16.62
C THR A 34 22.73 -0.25 -15.64
N SER A 35 23.98 0.21 -15.73
CA SER A 35 25.15 -0.38 -15.07
C SER A 35 26.06 0.71 -14.49
N TYR A 36 26.89 0.28 -13.55
CA TYR A 36 27.86 1.16 -12.87
C TYR A 36 29.27 0.59 -13.00
N GLN A 37 30.26 1.46 -13.18
CA GLN A 37 31.65 1.06 -13.28
C GLN A 37 32.21 0.74 -11.90
N PHE A 38 32.86 -0.40 -11.78
CA PHE A 38 33.62 -0.77 -10.58
C PHE A 38 34.98 -0.08 -10.58
N ARG A 39 35.56 0.11 -9.37
CA ARG A 39 36.91 0.66 -9.22
C ARG A 39 37.97 -0.32 -9.72
N ASP A 40 37.83 -1.59 -9.37
CA ASP A 40 38.70 -2.70 -9.70
C ASP A 40 37.95 -4.04 -9.53
N ALA A 41 38.63 -5.18 -9.74
CA ALA A 41 38.05 -6.52 -9.62
C ALA A 41 37.69 -6.89 -8.18
N ASP A 42 38.44 -6.45 -7.17
CA ASP A 42 38.17 -6.74 -5.76
C ASP A 42 36.94 -5.98 -5.26
N HIS A 43 36.76 -4.73 -5.68
CA HIS A 43 35.55 -3.96 -5.43
C HIS A 43 34.32 -4.63 -6.05
N ALA A 44 34.43 -5.10 -7.28
CA ALA A 44 33.35 -5.84 -7.93
C ALA A 44 32.99 -7.12 -7.11
N ALA A 45 33.98 -7.92 -6.73
CA ALA A 45 33.77 -9.12 -5.93
C ALA A 45 33.11 -8.82 -4.57
N SER A 46 33.54 -7.77 -3.88
CA SER A 46 32.97 -7.34 -2.59
C SER A 46 31.48 -6.95 -2.70
N LEU A 47 31.11 -6.22 -3.77
CA LEU A 47 29.71 -5.85 -4.01
C LEU A 47 28.82 -7.07 -4.29
N PHE A 48 29.29 -8.01 -5.13
CA PHE A 48 28.53 -9.24 -5.43
C PHE A 48 28.43 -10.17 -4.22
N ALA A 49 29.41 -10.15 -3.32
CA ALA A 49 29.39 -10.91 -2.07
C ALA A 49 28.62 -10.22 -0.94
N LEU A 50 28.02 -9.03 -1.18
CA LEU A 50 27.34 -8.20 -0.18
C LEU A 50 28.24 -7.81 1.01
N GLN A 51 29.57 -7.78 0.81
CA GLN A 51 30.55 -7.32 1.80
C GLN A 51 30.68 -5.78 1.81
N GLU A 52 30.35 -5.14 0.69
CA GLU A 52 30.23 -3.69 0.51
C GLU A 52 28.88 -3.38 -0.11
N MET A 53 28.22 -2.29 0.32
CA MET A 53 26.99 -1.80 -0.31
C MET A 53 27.34 -0.80 -1.42
N GLY A 54 26.71 -0.92 -2.57
CA GLY A 54 26.96 -0.01 -3.69
C GLY A 54 26.14 -0.34 -4.91
N ASN A 55 26.33 0.44 -5.97
CA ASN A 55 25.59 0.31 -7.22
C ASN A 55 26.27 -0.70 -8.15
N ILE A 56 25.51 -1.70 -8.62
CA ILE A 56 25.96 -2.71 -9.58
C ILE A 56 25.16 -2.57 -10.87
N TYR A 57 23.84 -2.63 -10.77
CA TYR A 57 22.92 -2.66 -11.89
C TYR A 57 21.56 -2.10 -11.47
N THR A 58 20.98 -1.21 -12.28
CA THR A 58 19.77 -0.45 -11.94
C THR A 58 18.55 -1.33 -11.56
N ARG A 59 18.44 -2.54 -12.11
CA ARG A 59 17.37 -3.48 -11.71
C ARG A 59 17.40 -3.79 -10.21
N ILE A 60 18.58 -3.81 -9.57
CA ILE A 60 18.75 -4.19 -8.17
C ILE A 60 18.81 -2.94 -7.28
N MET A 61 19.55 -1.91 -7.74
CA MET A 61 19.80 -0.67 -7.01
C MET A 61 20.11 0.49 -7.97
N ASN A 62 19.58 1.67 -7.64
CA ASN A 62 19.78 2.90 -8.41
C ASN A 62 19.75 4.09 -7.46
N PRO A 63 20.65 5.09 -7.57
CA PRO A 63 20.71 6.21 -6.63
C PRO A 63 19.43 7.05 -6.56
N THR A 64 18.69 7.22 -7.66
CA THR A 64 17.39 7.91 -7.65
C THR A 64 16.35 7.11 -6.90
N THR A 65 16.28 5.80 -7.15
CA THR A 65 15.36 4.88 -6.48
C THR A 65 15.67 4.76 -4.98
N ASP A 66 16.96 4.77 -4.60
CA ASP A 66 17.40 4.74 -3.20
C ASP A 66 16.88 5.93 -2.39
N VAL A 67 16.80 7.13 -2.99
CA VAL A 67 16.19 8.29 -2.34
C VAL A 67 14.70 8.06 -2.05
N LEU A 68 13.97 7.51 -3.01
CA LEU A 68 12.55 7.15 -2.83
C LEU A 68 12.37 6.15 -1.69
N GLU A 69 13.20 5.10 -1.65
CA GLU A 69 13.17 4.04 -0.65
C GLU A 69 13.47 4.60 0.76
N LYS A 70 14.52 5.40 0.90
CA LYS A 70 14.87 6.05 2.17
C LYS A 70 13.78 7.01 2.65
N ARG A 71 13.15 7.73 1.73
CA ARG A 71 12.09 8.70 2.04
C ARG A 71 10.84 8.02 2.58
N ILE A 72 10.38 6.96 1.92
CA ILE A 72 9.19 6.24 2.41
C ILE A 72 9.48 5.47 3.69
N ALA A 73 10.66 4.87 3.85
CA ALA A 73 11.06 4.22 5.09
C ALA A 73 11.04 5.22 6.26
N ALA A 74 11.57 6.44 6.05
CA ALA A 74 11.53 7.50 7.05
C ALA A 74 10.09 7.96 7.37
N LEU A 75 9.22 8.11 6.38
CA LEU A 75 7.82 8.50 6.60
C LEU A 75 7.05 7.47 7.41
N GLU A 76 7.15 6.20 7.04
CA GLU A 76 6.50 5.10 7.75
C GLU A 76 7.15 4.79 9.12
N GLY A 77 8.41 5.13 9.31
CA GLY A 77 9.18 4.74 10.49
C GLY A 77 9.74 3.34 10.41
N GLY A 78 9.89 2.82 9.20
CA GLY A 78 10.53 1.55 8.91
C GLY A 78 12.05 1.63 8.93
N ALA A 79 12.70 0.46 8.93
CA ALA A 79 14.15 0.32 8.89
C ALA A 79 14.71 0.51 7.48
N ALA A 80 14.02 0.00 6.45
CA ALA A 80 14.39 0.14 5.05
C ALA A 80 13.19 -0.12 4.12
N ALA A 81 13.35 0.22 2.84
CA ALA A 81 12.32 -0.05 1.82
C ALA A 81 12.90 -0.57 0.51
N LEU A 82 12.03 -1.16 -0.30
CA LEU A 82 12.29 -1.63 -1.65
C LEU A 82 11.25 -1.06 -2.60
N ALA A 83 11.70 -0.36 -3.65
CA ALA A 83 10.84 0.10 -4.72
C ALA A 83 10.76 -0.94 -5.85
N VAL A 84 9.54 -1.15 -6.34
CA VAL A 84 9.23 -2.10 -7.42
C VAL A 84 8.29 -1.47 -8.45
N ALA A 85 8.12 -2.13 -9.59
CA ALA A 85 7.44 -1.57 -10.75
C ALA A 85 5.94 -1.25 -10.55
N SER A 86 5.28 -1.85 -9.55
CA SER A 86 3.85 -1.62 -9.29
C SER A 86 3.46 -2.07 -7.88
N GLY A 87 2.28 -1.61 -7.40
CA GLY A 87 1.70 -2.10 -6.15
C GLY A 87 1.44 -3.61 -6.17
N GLN A 88 1.00 -4.17 -7.32
CA GLN A 88 0.81 -5.61 -7.46
C GLN A 88 2.12 -6.39 -7.32
N ALA A 89 3.23 -5.87 -7.88
CA ALA A 89 4.55 -6.45 -7.67
C ALA A 89 4.97 -6.35 -6.19
N ALA A 90 4.63 -5.26 -5.50
CA ALA A 90 4.89 -5.12 -4.07
C ALA A 90 4.15 -6.18 -3.25
N SER A 91 2.84 -6.34 -3.46
CA SER A 91 2.03 -7.35 -2.77
C SER A 91 2.50 -8.78 -3.09
N ALA A 92 2.79 -9.08 -4.36
CA ALA A 92 3.29 -10.40 -4.77
C ALA A 92 4.65 -10.71 -4.12
N TYR A 93 5.60 -9.79 -4.18
CA TYR A 93 6.93 -9.98 -3.59
C TYR A 93 6.87 -10.05 -2.07
N ALA A 94 5.98 -9.27 -1.44
CA ALA A 94 5.81 -9.34 0.00
C ALA A 94 5.41 -10.75 0.47
N ILE A 95 4.55 -11.44 -0.28
CA ILE A 95 4.15 -12.81 0.03
C ILE A 95 5.23 -13.82 -0.38
N GLN A 96 5.74 -13.75 -1.62
CA GLN A 96 6.74 -14.69 -2.14
C GLN A 96 8.07 -14.63 -1.38
N ASN A 97 8.31 -13.54 -0.65
CA ASN A 97 9.48 -13.41 0.23
C ASN A 97 9.38 -14.29 1.49
N LEU A 98 8.19 -14.76 1.85
CA LEU A 98 7.92 -15.58 3.04
C LEU A 98 7.34 -16.95 2.71
N ALA A 99 6.54 -17.06 1.66
CA ALA A 99 5.79 -18.24 1.28
C ALA A 99 6.24 -18.80 -0.07
N ARG A 100 6.26 -20.13 -0.17
CA ARG A 100 6.53 -20.89 -1.39
C ARG A 100 5.46 -21.95 -1.61
N ALA A 101 5.55 -22.71 -2.72
CA ALA A 101 4.63 -23.81 -2.99
C ALA A 101 4.49 -24.75 -1.79
N GLY A 102 3.28 -25.04 -1.38
CA GLY A 102 2.93 -25.82 -0.19
C GLY A 102 2.71 -25.03 1.09
N ASP A 103 3.08 -23.74 1.13
CA ASP A 103 2.78 -22.83 2.23
C ASP A 103 1.42 -22.15 2.05
N ASN A 104 0.95 -21.49 3.12
CA ASN A 104 -0.24 -20.64 3.05
C ASN A 104 -0.03 -19.29 3.76
N ILE A 105 -0.94 -18.37 3.47
CA ILE A 105 -1.13 -17.11 4.21
C ILE A 105 -2.60 -16.98 4.62
N VAL A 106 -2.87 -16.19 5.65
CA VAL A 106 -4.23 -15.80 6.02
C VAL A 106 -4.44 -14.33 5.64
N SER A 107 -5.48 -14.05 4.89
CA SER A 107 -5.79 -12.72 4.38
C SER A 107 -7.18 -12.27 4.77
N SER A 108 -7.35 -10.96 5.00
CA SER A 108 -8.67 -10.34 5.07
C SER A 108 -9.45 -10.58 3.78
N THR A 109 -10.78 -10.75 3.88
CA THR A 109 -11.70 -10.72 2.71
C THR A 109 -11.88 -9.31 2.16
N ALA A 110 -11.62 -8.28 2.96
CA ALA A 110 -11.77 -6.89 2.56
C ALA A 110 -10.45 -6.41 1.91
N LEU A 111 -10.39 -6.52 0.59
CA LEU A 111 -9.22 -6.18 -0.23
C LEU A 111 -9.64 -5.46 -1.52
N TYR A 112 -8.70 -4.74 -2.10
CA TYR A 112 -8.76 -4.30 -3.48
C TYR A 112 -8.92 -5.51 -4.42
N GLY A 113 -9.82 -5.41 -5.41
CA GLY A 113 -10.15 -6.53 -6.31
C GLY A 113 -8.94 -7.15 -7.02
N GLY A 114 -7.94 -6.34 -7.39
CA GLY A 114 -6.71 -6.84 -8.00
C GLY A 114 -5.88 -7.69 -7.04
N THR A 115 -5.78 -7.30 -5.77
CA THR A 115 -5.08 -8.08 -4.72
C THR A 115 -5.84 -9.36 -4.40
N TYR A 116 -7.18 -9.28 -4.31
CA TYR A 116 -8.01 -10.47 -4.14
C TYR A 116 -7.77 -11.49 -5.28
N ASN A 117 -7.80 -11.01 -6.54
CA ASN A 117 -7.57 -11.88 -7.70
C ASN A 117 -6.14 -12.48 -7.72
N LEU A 118 -5.12 -11.67 -7.39
CA LEU A 118 -3.74 -12.16 -7.24
C LEU A 118 -3.68 -13.32 -6.24
N PHE A 119 -4.36 -13.19 -5.11
CA PHE A 119 -4.33 -14.16 -4.02
C PHE A 119 -5.19 -15.39 -4.31
N ALA A 120 -6.39 -15.21 -4.82
CA ALA A 120 -7.33 -16.30 -5.07
C ALA A 120 -6.93 -17.20 -6.25
N ASN A 121 -6.24 -16.63 -7.24
CA ASN A 121 -5.92 -17.32 -8.49
C ASN A 121 -4.41 -17.43 -8.72
N THR A 122 -3.71 -16.32 -8.92
CA THR A 122 -2.30 -16.34 -9.35
C THR A 122 -1.38 -17.02 -8.33
N LEU A 123 -1.49 -16.69 -7.04
CA LEU A 123 -0.68 -17.35 -6.00
C LEU A 123 -1.06 -18.82 -5.82
N LYS A 124 -2.35 -19.14 -5.99
CA LYS A 124 -2.82 -20.52 -5.96
C LYS A 124 -2.17 -21.37 -7.07
N ASP A 125 -2.07 -20.83 -8.28
CA ASP A 125 -1.40 -21.49 -9.41
C ASP A 125 0.10 -21.68 -9.16
N GLN A 126 0.70 -20.83 -8.29
CA GLN A 126 2.08 -20.96 -7.81
C GLN A 126 2.21 -21.91 -6.60
N GLY A 127 1.12 -22.53 -6.18
CA GLY A 127 1.08 -23.49 -5.07
C GLY A 127 1.02 -22.84 -3.68
N ILE A 128 0.77 -21.54 -3.57
CA ILE A 128 0.57 -20.83 -2.31
C ILE A 128 -0.92 -20.73 -2.03
N GLU A 129 -1.40 -21.35 -0.96
CA GLU A 129 -2.80 -21.26 -0.52
C GLU A 129 -3.04 -19.90 0.17
N VAL A 130 -4.17 -19.25 -0.15
CA VAL A 130 -4.62 -18.07 0.59
C VAL A 130 -5.95 -18.35 1.26
N ARG A 131 -5.99 -18.21 2.58
CA ARG A 131 -7.19 -18.40 3.40
C ARG A 131 -7.79 -17.05 3.73
N PHE A 132 -8.93 -16.76 3.10
CA PHE A 132 -9.64 -15.52 3.34
C PHE A 132 -10.51 -15.62 4.57
N VAL A 133 -10.42 -14.61 5.45
CA VAL A 133 -11.19 -14.53 6.69
C VAL A 133 -11.86 -13.16 6.85
N ASP A 134 -12.99 -13.15 7.53
CA ASP A 134 -13.67 -11.91 7.92
C ASP A 134 -12.83 -11.18 8.99
N PRO A 135 -12.38 -9.94 8.73
CA PRO A 135 -11.55 -9.18 9.66
C PRO A 135 -12.34 -8.57 10.84
N SER A 136 -13.66 -8.64 10.85
CA SER A 136 -14.48 -8.10 11.95
C SER A 136 -14.23 -8.81 13.28
N ASP A 137 -13.84 -10.10 13.24
CA ASP A 137 -13.35 -10.87 14.38
C ASP A 137 -11.87 -11.24 14.17
N PRO A 138 -10.91 -10.60 14.88
CA PRO A 138 -9.48 -10.90 14.79
C PRO A 138 -9.13 -12.38 15.03
N GLU A 139 -9.90 -13.09 15.85
CA GLU A 139 -9.69 -14.51 16.12
C GLU A 139 -9.89 -15.41 14.89
N ASN A 140 -10.53 -14.93 13.82
CA ASN A 140 -10.59 -15.63 12.55
C ASN A 140 -9.19 -15.87 11.96
N PHE A 141 -8.25 -14.93 12.15
CA PHE A 141 -6.86 -15.11 11.74
C PHE A 141 -6.20 -16.26 12.50
N ARG A 142 -6.41 -16.33 13.84
CA ARG A 142 -5.90 -17.43 14.66
C ARG A 142 -6.48 -18.78 14.23
N ARG A 143 -7.78 -18.85 14.02
CA ARG A 143 -8.50 -20.09 13.63
C ARG A 143 -8.06 -20.62 12.26
N ALA A 144 -7.70 -19.74 11.34
CA ALA A 144 -7.25 -20.11 9.99
C ALA A 144 -5.75 -20.46 9.92
N THR A 145 -5.00 -20.23 11.00
CA THR A 145 -3.54 -20.46 11.07
C THR A 145 -3.21 -21.93 11.30
N ASP A 146 -2.23 -22.44 10.56
CA ASP A 146 -1.62 -23.75 10.77
C ASP A 146 -0.07 -23.71 10.71
N ALA A 147 0.59 -24.85 10.74
CA ALA A 147 2.07 -24.95 10.71
C ALA A 147 2.71 -24.39 9.42
N ARG A 148 1.94 -24.28 8.32
CA ARG A 148 2.41 -23.79 7.01
C ARG A 148 2.06 -22.32 6.78
N THR A 149 1.38 -21.66 7.70
CA THR A 149 1.05 -20.23 7.58
C THR A 149 2.31 -19.39 7.75
N ARG A 150 2.58 -18.48 6.80
CA ARG A 150 3.80 -17.66 6.75
C ARG A 150 3.55 -16.17 7.01
N ALA A 151 2.37 -15.66 6.68
CA ALA A 151 2.04 -14.24 6.87
C ALA A 151 0.54 -14.05 7.07
N TYR A 152 0.19 -12.93 7.69
CA TYR A 152 -1.13 -12.30 7.63
C TYR A 152 -1.08 -11.11 6.68
N TYR A 153 -2.17 -10.87 5.96
CA TYR A 153 -2.27 -9.74 5.02
C TYR A 153 -3.62 -9.03 5.13
N ALA A 154 -3.58 -7.69 5.16
CA ALA A 154 -4.77 -6.85 5.11
C ALA A 154 -4.48 -5.46 4.55
N GLU A 155 -5.55 -4.70 4.23
CA GLU A 155 -5.48 -3.29 3.89
C GLU A 155 -5.90 -2.43 5.08
N THR A 156 -5.21 -1.32 5.32
CA THR A 156 -5.53 -0.39 6.42
C THR A 156 -6.93 0.18 6.27
N LEU A 157 -7.25 0.66 5.06
CA LEU A 157 -8.54 1.22 4.68
C LEU A 157 -8.99 0.59 3.37
N PRO A 158 -9.63 -0.61 3.43
CA PRO A 158 -9.96 -1.39 2.26
C PRO A 158 -11.05 -0.73 1.42
N ASN A 159 -10.85 -0.73 0.10
CA ASN A 159 -11.80 -0.26 -0.87
C ASN A 159 -12.56 -1.47 -1.47
N PRO A 160 -13.92 -1.51 -1.45
CA PRO A 160 -14.86 -0.37 -1.28
C PRO A 160 -15.43 -0.16 0.13
N LYS A 161 -15.25 -1.09 1.07
CA LYS A 161 -15.96 -1.07 2.37
C LYS A 161 -15.57 0.09 3.29
N LEU A 162 -14.33 0.59 3.18
CA LEU A 162 -13.77 1.70 3.97
C LEU A 162 -13.89 1.52 5.50
N GLU A 163 -13.92 0.26 5.96
CA GLU A 163 -13.88 -0.10 7.38
C GLU A 163 -12.44 -0.39 7.79
N VAL A 164 -11.95 0.34 8.78
CA VAL A 164 -10.54 0.26 9.19
C VAL A 164 -10.23 -1.10 9.82
N PHE A 165 -9.15 -1.72 9.39
CA PHE A 165 -8.71 -3.03 9.85
C PHE A 165 -8.21 -2.98 11.32
N PRO A 166 -8.50 -4.00 12.17
CA PRO A 166 -8.07 -4.06 13.57
C PRO A 166 -6.58 -4.45 13.69
N ILE A 167 -5.68 -3.55 13.31
CA ILE A 167 -4.24 -3.80 13.10
C ILE A 167 -3.58 -4.39 14.34
N ALA A 168 -3.72 -3.73 15.50
CA ALA A 168 -3.03 -4.15 16.72
C ALA A 168 -3.49 -5.52 17.23
N ASP A 169 -4.79 -5.81 17.09
CA ASP A 169 -5.38 -7.06 17.57
C ASP A 169 -4.85 -8.24 16.74
N VAL A 170 -4.84 -8.12 15.39
CA VAL A 170 -4.31 -9.16 14.49
C VAL A 170 -2.78 -9.25 14.56
N ALA A 171 -2.08 -8.13 14.69
CA ALA A 171 -0.62 -8.11 14.87
C ALA A 171 -0.20 -8.84 16.17
N ALA A 172 -0.97 -8.68 17.25
CA ALA A 172 -0.72 -9.39 18.51
C ALA A 172 -0.85 -10.91 18.33
N ILE A 173 -1.94 -11.37 17.68
CA ILE A 173 -2.16 -12.78 17.36
C ILE A 173 -0.98 -13.32 16.50
N GLY A 174 -0.58 -12.57 15.48
CA GLY A 174 0.54 -12.96 14.63
C GLY A 174 1.86 -13.08 15.40
N ARG A 175 2.15 -12.13 16.28
CA ARG A 175 3.36 -12.12 17.08
C ARG A 175 3.46 -13.33 18.02
N GLU A 176 2.35 -13.71 18.66
CA GLU A 176 2.28 -14.91 19.49
C GLU A 176 2.62 -16.20 18.71
N GLN A 177 2.32 -16.23 17.43
CA GLN A 177 2.48 -17.40 16.56
C GLN A 177 3.71 -17.33 15.64
N GLY A 178 4.52 -16.27 15.71
CA GLY A 178 5.66 -16.04 14.84
C GLY A 178 5.27 -15.72 13.39
N ILE A 179 4.10 -15.13 13.19
CA ILE A 179 3.55 -14.78 11.87
C ILE A 179 3.51 -13.25 11.72
N PRO A 180 4.24 -12.66 10.76
CA PRO A 180 4.22 -11.23 10.51
C PRO A 180 2.89 -10.78 9.90
N LEU A 181 2.42 -9.60 10.31
CA LEU A 181 1.32 -8.90 9.65
C LEU A 181 1.88 -7.96 8.58
N ILE A 182 1.42 -8.15 7.34
CA ILE A 182 1.70 -7.29 6.19
C ILE A 182 0.48 -6.40 5.96
N MET A 183 0.69 -5.07 5.95
CA MET A 183 -0.38 -4.11 5.74
C MET A 183 -0.21 -3.36 4.42
N ASP A 184 -1.24 -3.38 3.58
CA ASP A 184 -1.33 -2.45 2.47
C ASP A 184 -1.91 -1.11 2.96
N ASN A 185 -1.07 -0.07 2.96
CA ASN A 185 -1.43 1.26 3.43
C ASN A 185 -1.71 2.25 2.29
N THR A 186 -1.97 1.75 1.08
CA THR A 186 -2.14 2.55 -0.14
C THR A 186 -3.20 3.64 -0.01
N ALA A 187 -4.33 3.35 0.65
CA ALA A 187 -5.44 4.30 0.81
C ALA A 187 -5.29 5.23 2.03
N ALA A 188 -4.29 5.00 2.89
CA ALA A 188 -4.14 5.73 4.16
C ALA A 188 -2.71 6.23 4.43
N PRO A 189 -1.93 6.70 3.41
CA PRO A 189 -0.60 7.22 3.67
C PRO A 189 -0.67 8.44 4.59
N LEU A 190 0.20 8.51 5.60
CA LEU A 190 0.23 9.52 6.65
C LEU A 190 -1.00 9.58 7.59
N LEU A 191 -2.10 8.92 7.23
CA LEU A 191 -3.30 8.85 8.07
C LEU A 191 -3.16 7.79 9.15
N CYS A 192 -2.51 6.69 8.80
CA CYS A 192 -2.15 5.60 9.71
C CYS A 192 -0.69 5.22 9.49
N ARG A 193 -0.01 4.86 10.59
CA ARG A 193 1.33 4.24 10.57
C ARG A 193 1.22 2.82 11.13
N PRO A 194 1.04 1.80 10.28
CA PRO A 194 0.79 0.43 10.74
C PRO A 194 1.88 -0.15 11.64
N PHE A 195 3.15 0.32 11.51
CA PHE A 195 4.24 -0.11 12.40
C PHE A 195 4.03 0.30 13.86
N ASP A 196 3.40 1.43 14.12
CA ASP A 196 3.08 1.88 15.49
C ASP A 196 2.04 0.96 16.16
N HIS A 197 1.38 0.12 15.36
CA HIS A 197 0.35 -0.82 15.79
C HIS A 197 0.76 -2.29 15.62
N GLY A 198 2.03 -2.56 15.31
CA GLY A 198 2.61 -3.89 15.34
C GLY A 198 2.67 -4.62 13.99
N ALA A 199 2.33 -3.99 12.88
CA ALA A 199 2.64 -4.53 11.55
C ALA A 199 4.15 -4.75 11.40
N ALA A 200 4.53 -5.78 10.64
CA ALA A 200 5.93 -6.09 10.36
C ALA A 200 6.40 -5.53 9.01
N VAL A 201 5.51 -5.49 8.05
CA VAL A 201 5.77 -5.03 6.68
C VAL A 201 4.61 -4.13 6.23
N VAL A 202 4.93 -3.06 5.53
CA VAL A 202 3.94 -2.20 4.86
C VAL A 202 4.19 -2.21 3.37
N VAL A 203 3.12 -2.35 2.57
CA VAL A 203 3.19 -2.25 1.11
C VAL A 203 2.37 -1.06 0.61
N TYR A 204 2.77 -0.54 -0.54
CA TYR A 204 2.08 0.57 -1.21
C TYR A 204 1.98 0.34 -2.71
N SER A 205 0.85 0.68 -3.28
CA SER A 205 0.80 1.17 -4.64
C SER A 205 1.17 2.67 -4.63
N ALA A 206 2.44 2.99 -4.89
CA ALA A 206 2.90 4.36 -4.95
C ALA A 206 2.24 5.17 -6.08
N THR A 207 1.62 4.47 -7.04
CA THR A 207 0.78 5.00 -8.13
C THR A 207 -0.34 5.91 -7.65
N LYS A 208 -0.83 5.70 -6.40
CA LYS A 208 -2.03 6.33 -5.82
C LYS A 208 -1.66 7.64 -5.11
N TYR A 209 -2.09 7.83 -3.89
CA TYR A 209 -1.87 9.05 -3.12
C TYR A 209 -0.41 9.49 -3.01
N LEU A 210 0.56 8.57 -2.93
CA LEU A 210 1.97 8.93 -2.85
C LEU A 210 2.43 9.67 -4.10
N GLY A 211 2.17 9.13 -5.29
CA GLY A 211 2.43 9.82 -6.56
C GLY A 211 1.47 10.98 -6.79
N GLY A 212 0.18 10.76 -6.64
CA GLY A 212 -0.88 11.76 -6.60
C GLY A 212 -1.22 12.47 -7.90
N HIS A 213 -0.58 12.15 -9.02
CA HIS A 213 -0.73 12.88 -10.29
C HIS A 213 -1.17 12.00 -11.46
N GLY A 214 -1.33 10.69 -11.25
CA GLY A 214 -1.72 9.76 -12.31
C GLY A 214 -0.68 9.58 -13.42
N THR A 215 0.58 9.93 -13.18
CA THR A 215 1.65 9.95 -14.20
C THR A 215 2.57 8.74 -14.14
N SER A 216 2.72 8.11 -12.97
CA SER A 216 3.70 7.05 -12.76
C SER A 216 3.12 5.87 -12.00
N ILE A 217 3.42 4.67 -12.48
CA ILE A 217 3.15 3.43 -11.77
C ILE A 217 4.38 3.06 -10.95
N GLY A 218 4.15 2.64 -9.69
CA GLY A 218 5.19 2.15 -8.80
C GLY A 218 4.62 1.43 -7.60
N GLY A 219 5.43 0.60 -6.96
CA GLY A 219 5.13 -0.09 -5.72
C GLY A 219 6.26 0.07 -4.71
N LEU A 220 5.94 -0.06 -3.44
CA LEU A 220 6.90 0.03 -2.36
C LEU A 220 6.63 -1.07 -1.33
N ILE A 221 7.70 -1.64 -0.79
CA ILE A 221 7.68 -2.58 0.33
C ILE A 221 8.54 -1.94 1.41
N VAL A 222 7.99 -1.73 2.60
CA VAL A 222 8.71 -1.15 3.74
C VAL A 222 8.86 -2.23 4.81
N ASP A 223 10.09 -2.48 5.24
CA ASP A 223 10.41 -3.37 6.37
C ASP A 223 10.39 -2.54 7.66
N GLY A 224 9.57 -2.95 8.62
CA GLY A 224 9.48 -2.27 9.91
C GLY A 224 10.73 -2.40 10.76
N GLY A 225 11.52 -3.46 10.56
CA GLY A 225 12.66 -3.81 11.41
C GLY A 225 12.26 -4.20 12.84
N ASN A 226 10.96 -4.41 13.07
CA ASN A 226 10.36 -4.64 14.40
C ASN A 226 9.86 -6.09 14.60
N PHE A 227 10.10 -6.97 13.62
CA PHE A 227 9.78 -8.40 13.70
C PHE A 227 11.07 -9.22 13.79
N ASP A 228 11.17 -10.05 14.82
CA ASP A 228 12.34 -10.93 15.00
C ASP A 228 12.21 -12.18 14.13
N TRP A 229 12.76 -12.10 12.93
CA TRP A 229 12.72 -13.19 11.95
C TRP A 229 13.43 -14.45 12.43
N ALA A 230 14.46 -14.32 13.29
CA ALA A 230 15.25 -15.43 13.82
C ALA A 230 14.55 -16.17 14.97
N ALA A 231 13.61 -15.55 15.66
CA ALA A 231 12.91 -16.14 16.79
C ALA A 231 12.01 -17.34 16.40
N PHE A 232 11.58 -17.41 15.14
CA PHE A 232 10.64 -18.42 14.67
C PHE A 232 11.12 -19.09 13.38
N PRO A 233 12.26 -19.84 13.39
CA PRO A 233 12.88 -20.34 12.16
C PRO A 233 11.99 -21.31 11.39
N ASP A 234 11.18 -22.14 12.06
CA ASP A 234 10.24 -23.06 11.41
C ASP A 234 9.06 -22.32 10.76
N ARG A 235 8.71 -21.14 11.26
CA ARG A 235 7.66 -20.29 10.70
C ARG A 235 8.16 -19.47 9.51
N GLN A 236 9.43 -19.10 9.52
CA GLN A 236 10.05 -18.23 8.51
C GLN A 236 11.27 -18.91 7.84
N PRO A 237 11.08 -20.09 7.20
CA PRO A 237 12.20 -20.88 6.70
C PRO A 237 13.00 -20.19 5.60
N LEU A 238 12.37 -19.36 4.74
CA LEU A 238 13.06 -18.64 3.66
C LEU A 238 14.08 -17.61 4.16
N LEU A 239 13.92 -17.13 5.39
CA LEU A 239 14.88 -16.22 6.03
C LEU A 239 15.87 -16.95 6.95
N ASN A 240 15.60 -18.20 7.34
CA ASN A 240 16.35 -18.95 8.35
C ASN A 240 17.02 -20.22 7.83
N THR A 241 16.89 -20.56 6.55
CA THR A 241 17.63 -21.67 5.93
C THR A 241 18.71 -21.15 5.00
N PRO A 242 19.81 -21.92 4.81
CA PRO A 242 20.88 -21.56 3.89
C PRO A 242 20.35 -21.34 2.46
N ASP A 243 20.63 -20.16 1.90
CA ASP A 243 20.22 -19.81 0.54
C ASP A 243 21.31 -20.22 -0.47
N PRO A 244 21.02 -21.14 -1.40
CA PRO A 244 22.00 -21.61 -2.37
C PRO A 244 22.43 -20.52 -3.37
N SER A 245 21.60 -19.48 -3.59
CA SER A 245 21.91 -18.37 -4.49
C SER A 245 22.98 -17.43 -3.91
N TYR A 246 23.22 -17.50 -2.60
CA TYR A 246 24.19 -16.67 -1.87
C TYR A 246 25.10 -17.52 -0.97
N HIS A 247 25.67 -18.60 -1.54
CA HIS A 247 26.69 -19.44 -0.87
C HIS A 247 26.25 -19.97 0.50
N GLY A 248 24.95 -20.22 0.70
CA GLY A 248 24.41 -20.72 1.95
C GLY A 248 24.16 -19.64 3.01
N ALA A 249 24.05 -18.36 2.64
CA ALA A 249 23.69 -17.29 3.57
C ALA A 249 22.33 -17.56 4.22
N VAL A 250 22.23 -17.36 5.52
CA VAL A 250 20.99 -17.32 6.30
C VAL A 250 20.63 -15.87 6.50
N TRP A 251 19.56 -15.40 5.87
CA TRP A 251 19.26 -13.96 5.76
C TRP A 251 19.04 -13.28 7.11
N ALA A 252 18.37 -13.96 8.06
CA ALA A 252 18.16 -13.45 9.41
C ALA A 252 19.48 -13.19 10.17
N GLU A 253 20.56 -13.91 9.81
CA GLU A 253 21.89 -13.71 10.37
C GLU A 253 22.76 -12.78 9.50
N ALA A 254 22.76 -13.00 8.19
CA ALA A 254 23.61 -12.26 7.24
C ALA A 254 23.28 -10.76 7.19
N ALA A 255 22.05 -10.37 7.47
CA ALA A 255 21.65 -8.95 7.50
C ALA A 255 22.03 -8.22 8.79
N LYS A 256 22.35 -8.91 9.90
CA LYS A 256 22.62 -8.28 11.21
C LYS A 256 23.62 -7.13 11.17
N PRO A 257 24.74 -7.21 10.42
CA PRO A 257 25.68 -6.08 10.33
C PRO A 257 25.10 -4.83 9.66
N LEU A 258 24.03 -4.98 8.84
CA LEU A 258 23.36 -3.91 8.10
C LEU A 258 22.15 -3.35 8.86
N GLY A 259 21.78 -3.96 10.00
CA GLY A 259 20.59 -3.63 10.77
C GLY A 259 19.43 -4.61 10.57
N PRO A 260 18.23 -4.30 11.09
CA PRO A 260 17.09 -5.22 11.08
C PRO A 260 16.35 -5.17 9.72
N ILE A 261 17.05 -5.49 8.63
CA ILE A 261 16.57 -5.37 7.24
C ILE A 261 16.58 -6.70 6.48
N ALA A 262 16.63 -7.83 7.17
CA ALA A 262 16.73 -9.16 6.56
C ALA A 262 15.64 -9.43 5.52
N TYR A 263 14.42 -8.99 5.79
CA TYR A 263 13.29 -9.18 4.92
C TYR A 263 13.43 -8.40 3.61
N VAL A 264 13.70 -7.10 3.69
CA VAL A 264 13.82 -6.26 2.49
C VAL A 264 15.09 -6.55 1.71
N LEU A 265 16.18 -6.92 2.39
CA LEU A 265 17.43 -7.33 1.75
C LEU A 265 17.22 -8.55 0.88
N ARG A 266 16.60 -9.62 1.44
CA ARG A 266 16.28 -10.82 0.66
C ARG A 266 15.35 -10.49 -0.52
N ALA A 267 14.30 -9.71 -0.32
CA ALA A 267 13.39 -9.30 -1.39
C ALA A 267 14.14 -8.63 -2.55
N ARG A 268 15.12 -7.77 -2.25
CA ARG A 268 15.96 -7.08 -3.24
C ARG A 268 16.86 -8.03 -4.02
N VAL A 269 17.64 -8.84 -3.30
CA VAL A 269 18.72 -9.62 -3.93
C VAL A 269 18.26 -10.96 -4.47
N ILE A 270 17.06 -11.42 -4.13
CA ILE A 270 16.44 -12.62 -4.69
C ILE A 270 15.30 -12.21 -5.63
N LEU A 271 14.18 -11.70 -5.10
CA LEU A 271 12.97 -11.52 -5.90
C LEU A 271 13.11 -10.40 -6.95
N LEU A 272 13.58 -9.22 -6.56
CA LEU A 272 13.74 -8.12 -7.51
C LEU A 272 14.81 -8.45 -8.56
N ARG A 273 15.95 -9.02 -8.12
CA ARG A 273 17.03 -9.43 -9.02
C ARG A 273 16.55 -10.43 -10.08
N ASP A 274 15.85 -11.48 -9.64
CA ASP A 274 15.56 -12.65 -10.47
C ASP A 274 14.25 -12.50 -11.27
N LEU A 275 13.19 -11.91 -10.68
CA LEU A 275 11.89 -11.70 -11.33
C LEU A 275 11.79 -10.36 -12.07
N GLY A 276 12.62 -9.37 -11.71
CA GLY A 276 12.89 -8.20 -12.54
C GLY A 276 11.85 -7.09 -12.53
N ALA A 277 10.90 -7.02 -11.56
CA ALA A 277 9.93 -5.93 -11.48
C ALA A 277 10.55 -4.62 -10.95
N ALA A 278 11.60 -4.13 -11.62
CA ALA A 278 12.34 -2.94 -11.24
C ALA A 278 11.59 -1.66 -11.59
N LEU A 279 11.63 -0.68 -10.67
CA LEU A 279 11.10 0.66 -10.91
C LEU A 279 12.07 1.46 -11.79
N SER A 280 11.53 2.14 -12.81
CA SER A 280 12.32 3.09 -13.61
C SER A 280 12.80 4.27 -12.75
N PRO A 281 14.08 4.72 -12.87
CA PRO A 281 14.57 5.92 -12.19
C PRO A 281 13.75 7.18 -12.50
N PHE A 282 13.21 7.28 -13.70
CA PHE A 282 12.33 8.37 -14.09
C PHE A 282 11.00 8.33 -13.32
N ASN A 283 10.40 7.15 -13.17
CA ASN A 283 9.20 7.00 -12.34
C ASN A 283 9.52 7.26 -10.86
N ALA A 284 10.67 6.78 -10.36
CA ALA A 284 11.12 7.07 -8.99
C ALA A 284 11.21 8.58 -8.74
N PHE A 285 11.77 9.34 -9.67
CA PHE A 285 11.84 10.80 -9.59
C PHE A 285 10.46 11.45 -9.51
N GLN A 286 9.51 11.04 -10.36
CA GLN A 286 8.14 11.56 -10.33
C GLN A 286 7.42 11.21 -9.01
N LEU A 287 7.64 10.01 -8.49
CA LEU A 287 7.09 9.60 -7.19
C LEU A 287 7.71 10.40 -6.04
N ILE A 288 9.01 10.72 -6.09
CA ILE A 288 9.67 11.60 -5.12
C ILE A 288 8.98 12.97 -5.10
N GLN A 289 8.75 13.57 -6.28
CA GLN A 289 8.03 14.86 -6.38
C GLN A 289 6.60 14.77 -5.82
N GLY A 290 5.89 13.67 -6.09
CA GLY A 290 4.57 13.44 -5.52
C GLY A 290 4.60 13.36 -3.99
N ILE A 291 5.57 12.67 -3.42
CA ILE A 291 5.72 12.51 -1.96
C ILE A 291 6.01 13.85 -1.29
N GLU A 292 6.78 14.76 -1.91
CA GLU A 292 7.09 16.07 -1.33
C GLU A 292 5.86 16.89 -0.95
N THR A 293 4.74 16.68 -1.64
CA THR A 293 3.47 17.38 -1.36
C THR A 293 2.39 16.48 -0.76
N VAL A 294 2.71 15.21 -0.44
CA VAL A 294 1.69 14.24 0.00
C VAL A 294 0.95 14.69 1.27
N ALA A 295 1.63 15.32 2.22
CA ALA A 295 1.01 15.79 3.46
C ALA A 295 -0.05 16.86 3.19
N LEU A 296 0.26 17.87 2.37
CA LEU A 296 -0.68 18.91 1.95
C LEU A 296 -1.86 18.34 1.17
N ARG A 297 -1.60 17.39 0.28
CA ARG A 297 -2.66 16.76 -0.52
C ARG A 297 -3.57 15.89 0.36
N MET A 298 -3.02 15.08 1.25
CA MET A 298 -3.82 14.24 2.14
C MET A 298 -4.71 15.07 3.06
N GLU A 299 -4.22 16.15 3.63
CA GLU A 299 -5.04 17.09 4.41
C GLU A 299 -6.25 17.59 3.59
N ARG A 300 -6.02 18.05 2.35
CA ARG A 300 -7.08 18.56 1.48
C ARG A 300 -8.03 17.44 1.01
N HIS A 301 -7.51 16.27 0.62
CA HIS A 301 -8.33 15.12 0.26
C HIS A 301 -9.29 14.73 1.40
N CYS A 302 -8.77 14.62 2.62
CA CYS A 302 -9.57 14.25 3.79
C CYS A 302 -10.63 15.31 4.13
N ALA A 303 -10.26 16.60 4.13
CA ALA A 303 -11.19 17.68 4.42
C ALA A 303 -12.34 17.72 3.40
N ASN A 304 -12.01 17.62 2.11
CA ASN A 304 -13.00 17.59 1.04
C ASN A 304 -13.88 16.33 1.14
N ALA A 305 -13.30 15.15 1.42
CA ALA A 305 -14.05 13.90 1.53
C ALA A 305 -15.05 13.90 2.69
N VAL A 306 -14.68 14.46 3.85
CA VAL A 306 -15.60 14.62 4.98
C VAL A 306 -16.77 15.53 4.58
N SER A 307 -16.50 16.68 3.95
CA SER A 307 -17.55 17.60 3.48
C SER A 307 -18.49 16.95 2.47
N VAL A 308 -17.96 16.15 1.53
CA VAL A 308 -18.75 15.38 0.56
C VAL A 308 -19.60 14.33 1.27
N ALA A 309 -19.02 13.58 2.20
CA ALA A 309 -19.74 12.53 2.94
C ALA A 309 -20.92 13.13 3.75
N GLU A 310 -20.70 14.26 4.42
CA GLU A 310 -21.75 14.98 5.16
C GLU A 310 -22.84 15.54 4.23
N HIS A 311 -22.46 16.02 3.06
CA HIS A 311 -23.39 16.53 2.06
C HIS A 311 -24.28 15.42 1.50
N LEU A 312 -23.68 14.32 1.08
CA LEU A 312 -24.37 13.14 0.58
C LEU A 312 -25.32 12.51 1.61
N ALA A 313 -24.93 12.49 2.89
CA ALA A 313 -25.74 11.94 3.97
C ALA A 313 -27.07 12.69 4.20
N ARG A 314 -27.16 13.93 3.73
CA ARG A 314 -28.38 14.78 3.82
C ARG A 314 -29.23 14.75 2.53
N HIS A 315 -28.71 14.14 1.45
CA HIS A 315 -29.39 14.18 0.16
C HIS A 315 -30.47 13.09 0.03
N PRO A 316 -31.73 13.40 -0.34
CA PRO A 316 -32.84 12.47 -0.33
C PRO A 316 -32.70 11.28 -1.29
N ALA A 317 -31.94 11.40 -2.37
CA ALA A 317 -31.67 10.30 -3.31
C ALA A 317 -30.61 9.31 -2.83
N VAL A 318 -29.87 9.65 -1.73
CA VAL A 318 -28.81 8.80 -1.16
C VAL A 318 -29.36 8.01 0.02
N THR A 319 -29.25 6.69 -0.08
CA THR A 319 -29.75 5.76 0.95
C THR A 319 -28.72 5.42 2.00
N ARG A 320 -27.43 5.51 1.64
CA ARG A 320 -26.30 5.18 2.53
C ARG A 320 -25.05 5.92 2.08
N VAL A 321 -24.24 6.37 3.04
CA VAL A 321 -22.88 6.89 2.81
C VAL A 321 -21.88 5.98 3.51
N ILE A 322 -20.80 5.66 2.82
CA ILE A 322 -19.72 4.78 3.30
C ILE A 322 -18.44 5.62 3.35
N HIS A 323 -18.10 6.06 4.55
CA HIS A 323 -16.90 6.85 4.84
C HIS A 323 -16.58 6.71 6.33
N PRO A 324 -15.31 6.67 6.77
CA PRO A 324 -14.96 6.52 8.18
C PRO A 324 -15.63 7.52 9.10
N SER A 325 -15.84 8.76 8.67
CA SER A 325 -16.54 9.79 9.48
C SER A 325 -18.03 9.52 9.70
N GLN A 326 -18.64 8.64 8.91
CA GLN A 326 -20.07 8.27 8.99
C GLN A 326 -20.29 6.90 9.64
N GLN A 327 -19.23 6.24 10.08
CA GLN A 327 -19.30 4.94 10.75
C GLN A 327 -19.70 5.10 12.21
N GLU A 328 -20.28 4.03 12.77
CA GLU A 328 -20.72 3.94 14.16
C GLU A 328 -20.15 2.69 14.84
N GLY A 329 -20.28 2.61 16.17
CA GLY A 329 -19.86 1.45 16.97
C GLY A 329 -18.38 1.08 16.75
N ARG A 330 -18.12 -0.21 16.61
CA ARG A 330 -16.74 -0.75 16.47
C ARG A 330 -15.98 -0.18 15.28
N ALA A 331 -16.63 0.02 14.15
CA ALA A 331 -15.98 0.58 12.95
C ALA A 331 -15.52 2.03 13.22
N ARG A 332 -16.32 2.83 13.92
CA ARG A 332 -15.92 4.19 14.32
C ARG A 332 -14.78 4.19 15.32
N GLU A 333 -14.81 3.31 16.31
CA GLU A 333 -13.70 3.17 17.29
C GLU A 333 -12.37 2.84 16.60
N LEU A 334 -12.38 1.94 15.60
CA LEU A 334 -11.19 1.60 14.81
C LEU A 334 -10.71 2.78 13.98
N ALA A 335 -11.64 3.51 13.34
CA ALA A 335 -11.29 4.72 12.58
C ALA A 335 -10.65 5.78 13.47
N ASP A 336 -11.23 6.09 14.63
CA ASP A 336 -10.69 7.06 15.58
C ASP A 336 -9.33 6.64 16.16
N ARG A 337 -9.13 5.33 16.36
CA ARG A 337 -7.88 4.77 16.88
C ARG A 337 -6.74 4.84 15.87
N TYR A 338 -6.99 4.52 14.61
CA TYR A 338 -5.94 4.30 13.62
C TYR A 338 -5.78 5.44 12.61
N LEU A 339 -6.84 6.16 12.27
CA LEU A 339 -6.79 7.25 11.29
C LEU A 339 -6.55 8.61 11.96
N THR A 340 -5.39 8.78 12.59
CA THR A 340 -5.06 9.98 13.36
C THR A 340 -4.70 11.20 12.51
N GLY A 341 -4.35 11.00 11.24
CA GLY A 341 -4.00 12.06 10.27
C GLY A 341 -5.16 12.53 9.39
N GLY A 342 -6.37 11.96 9.55
CA GLY A 342 -7.55 12.27 8.74
C GLY A 342 -8.36 11.02 8.41
N GLN A 343 -9.55 11.19 7.85
CA GLN A 343 -10.53 10.12 7.67
C GLN A 343 -10.51 9.45 6.27
N GLY A 344 -9.48 9.73 5.45
CA GLY A 344 -9.35 9.22 4.09
C GLY A 344 -9.99 10.11 3.02
N GLY A 345 -9.62 9.85 1.77
CA GLY A 345 -10.07 10.63 0.60
C GLY A 345 -11.06 9.88 -0.30
N LEU A 346 -11.54 8.70 0.12
CA LEU A 346 -12.53 7.91 -0.62
C LEU A 346 -13.90 8.04 0.03
N VAL A 347 -14.95 8.20 -0.78
CA VAL A 347 -16.34 8.21 -0.34
C VAL A 347 -17.13 7.23 -1.19
N GLY A 348 -17.77 6.25 -0.56
CA GLY A 348 -18.79 5.41 -1.17
C GLY A 348 -20.18 5.92 -0.83
N PHE A 349 -21.14 5.76 -1.72
CA PHE A 349 -22.54 6.00 -1.40
C PHE A 349 -23.48 5.15 -2.28
N GLU A 350 -24.70 4.98 -1.83
CA GLU A 350 -25.73 4.19 -2.51
C GLU A 350 -26.91 5.07 -2.94
N LEU A 351 -27.35 4.90 -4.18
CA LEU A 351 -28.51 5.60 -4.74
C LEU A 351 -29.75 4.74 -4.69
N ALA A 352 -30.89 5.34 -4.29
CA ALA A 352 -32.21 4.67 -4.22
C ALA A 352 -32.66 4.02 -5.54
N GLY A 353 -32.30 4.65 -6.69
CA GLY A 353 -32.62 4.15 -8.02
C GLY A 353 -31.76 3.00 -8.55
N GLY A 354 -30.86 2.44 -7.69
CA GLY A 354 -30.03 1.27 -8.01
C GLY A 354 -29.09 1.49 -9.20
N LEU A 355 -28.84 0.42 -9.99
CA LEU A 355 -27.91 0.41 -11.11
C LEU A 355 -28.15 1.55 -12.12
N ALA A 356 -29.41 1.80 -12.46
CA ALA A 356 -29.76 2.80 -13.48
C ALA A 356 -29.42 4.22 -12.98
N ALA A 357 -29.72 4.55 -11.72
CA ALA A 357 -29.39 5.82 -11.12
C ALA A 357 -27.86 6.00 -10.99
N GLY A 358 -27.15 4.96 -10.56
CA GLY A 358 -25.67 4.99 -10.48
C GLY A 358 -25.02 5.31 -11.82
N ARG A 359 -25.49 4.71 -12.90
CA ARG A 359 -24.99 4.99 -14.25
C ARG A 359 -25.32 6.41 -14.70
N ARG A 360 -26.59 6.88 -14.53
CA ARG A 360 -26.95 8.27 -14.88
C ARG A 360 -26.14 9.28 -14.09
N PHE A 361 -25.89 9.02 -12.79
CA PHE A 361 -25.03 9.88 -11.97
C PHE A 361 -23.62 9.99 -12.57
N ILE A 362 -22.97 8.87 -12.87
CA ILE A 362 -21.62 8.88 -13.47
C ILE A 362 -21.59 9.61 -14.81
N ASP A 363 -22.59 9.35 -15.68
CA ASP A 363 -22.65 9.95 -17.03
C ASP A 363 -22.90 11.46 -16.99
N ALA A 364 -23.50 11.98 -15.90
CA ALA A 364 -23.81 13.40 -15.73
C ALA A 364 -22.66 14.21 -15.11
N LEU A 365 -21.67 13.59 -14.50
CA LEU A 365 -20.52 14.29 -13.90
C LEU A 365 -19.72 15.07 -14.95
N GLN A 366 -19.32 16.30 -14.60
CA GLN A 366 -18.58 17.22 -15.47
C GLN A 366 -17.17 17.53 -14.96
N LEU A 367 -16.99 17.61 -13.64
CA LEU A 367 -15.70 17.84 -12.98
C LEU A 367 -14.96 16.54 -12.77
N PHE A 368 -15.66 15.50 -12.29
CA PHE A 368 -15.07 14.21 -11.96
C PHE A 368 -14.66 13.44 -13.22
N TYR A 369 -13.45 12.87 -13.19
CA TYR A 369 -13.04 11.91 -14.23
C TYR A 369 -13.62 10.54 -13.95
N HIS A 370 -14.31 9.96 -14.93
CA HIS A 370 -14.80 8.58 -14.86
C HIS A 370 -13.65 7.62 -15.16
N VAL A 371 -12.98 7.12 -14.14
CA VAL A 371 -11.79 6.27 -14.27
C VAL A 371 -11.60 5.34 -13.07
N ALA A 372 -11.11 4.12 -13.34
CA ALA A 372 -10.82 3.12 -12.31
C ALA A 372 -9.48 3.40 -11.59
N ASN A 373 -9.37 4.55 -10.92
CA ASN A 373 -8.20 4.93 -10.12
C ASN A 373 -8.65 5.54 -8.79
N ILE A 374 -7.68 5.84 -7.88
CA ILE A 374 -7.87 6.54 -6.61
C ILE A 374 -6.65 7.42 -6.31
N GLY A 375 -6.81 8.43 -5.45
CA GLY A 375 -5.70 9.19 -4.90
C GLY A 375 -4.99 10.12 -5.88
N ASP A 376 -5.64 10.46 -7.00
CA ASP A 376 -5.22 11.53 -7.90
C ASP A 376 -5.57 12.90 -7.30
N ALA A 377 -4.81 13.94 -7.63
CA ALA A 377 -5.13 15.31 -7.26
C ALA A 377 -6.50 15.76 -7.80
N ARG A 378 -6.96 15.16 -8.90
CA ARG A 378 -8.29 15.35 -9.49
C ARG A 378 -9.31 14.42 -8.86
N SER A 379 -10.55 14.88 -8.75
CA SER A 379 -11.67 14.05 -8.32
C SER A 379 -12.02 12.99 -9.38
N LEU A 380 -12.20 11.76 -8.93
CA LEU A 380 -12.47 10.58 -9.77
C LEU A 380 -13.74 9.88 -9.30
N ALA A 381 -14.49 9.32 -10.24
CA ALA A 381 -15.71 8.57 -9.95
C ALA A 381 -15.74 7.25 -10.71
N ILE A 382 -16.38 6.24 -10.11
CA ILE A 382 -16.65 4.96 -10.78
C ILE A 382 -17.91 4.33 -10.20
N HIS A 383 -18.64 3.59 -11.04
CA HIS A 383 -19.73 2.71 -10.63
C HIS A 383 -19.22 1.26 -10.63
N PRO A 384 -18.80 0.71 -9.50
CA PRO A 384 -18.13 -0.60 -9.45
C PRO A 384 -18.96 -1.75 -9.99
N GLY A 385 -20.28 -1.76 -9.72
CA GLY A 385 -21.18 -2.82 -10.18
C GLY A 385 -21.21 -3.00 -11.69
N SER A 386 -21.04 -1.92 -12.48
CA SER A 386 -21.00 -1.99 -13.95
C SER A 386 -19.58 -2.03 -14.55
N THR A 387 -18.53 -1.99 -13.71
CA THR A 387 -17.13 -1.88 -14.16
C THR A 387 -16.21 -2.87 -13.47
N THR A 388 -15.59 -2.48 -12.37
CA THR A 388 -14.55 -3.26 -11.66
C THR A 388 -15.06 -4.56 -11.03
N HIS A 389 -16.37 -4.68 -10.78
CA HIS A 389 -17.02 -5.86 -10.20
C HIS A 389 -18.07 -6.49 -11.16
N SER A 390 -18.10 -6.07 -12.43
CA SER A 390 -19.06 -6.58 -13.42
C SER A 390 -18.93 -8.08 -13.73
N GLN A 391 -17.78 -8.67 -13.39
CA GLN A 391 -17.54 -10.12 -13.56
C GLN A 391 -18.15 -10.96 -12.42
N LEU A 392 -18.50 -10.33 -11.29
CA LEU A 392 -19.12 -10.97 -10.14
C LEU A 392 -20.64 -11.03 -10.34
N ASN A 393 -21.27 -12.10 -9.87
CA ASN A 393 -22.72 -12.14 -9.77
C ASN A 393 -23.23 -11.22 -8.65
N GLU A 394 -24.54 -10.96 -8.59
CA GLU A 394 -25.11 -10.01 -7.62
C GLU A 394 -24.81 -10.37 -6.15
N ALA A 395 -24.86 -11.65 -5.80
CA ALA A 395 -24.55 -12.10 -4.44
C ALA A 395 -23.07 -11.87 -4.08
N GLU A 396 -22.16 -12.11 -5.02
CA GLU A 396 -20.73 -11.86 -4.86
C GLU A 396 -20.42 -10.34 -4.78
N GLN A 397 -21.12 -9.52 -5.59
CA GLN A 397 -21.01 -8.06 -5.51
C GLN A 397 -21.44 -7.56 -4.13
N LEU A 398 -22.59 -8.00 -3.62
CA LEU A 398 -23.07 -7.63 -2.28
C LEU A 398 -22.10 -8.08 -1.19
N ALA A 399 -21.56 -9.29 -1.28
CA ALA A 399 -20.57 -9.80 -0.32
C ALA A 399 -19.30 -8.96 -0.32
N SER A 400 -18.89 -8.40 -1.48
CA SER A 400 -17.75 -7.48 -1.60
C SER A 400 -18.05 -6.04 -1.14
N GLY A 401 -19.32 -5.74 -0.78
CA GLY A 401 -19.76 -4.40 -0.36
C GLY A 401 -20.22 -3.50 -1.51
N VAL A 402 -20.51 -4.08 -2.68
CA VAL A 402 -20.98 -3.35 -3.88
C VAL A 402 -22.44 -3.70 -4.12
N SER A 403 -23.36 -2.78 -3.75
CA SER A 403 -24.78 -2.87 -4.12
C SER A 403 -25.00 -2.34 -5.55
N PRO A 404 -26.14 -2.63 -6.19
CA PRO A 404 -26.43 -2.14 -7.55
C PRO A 404 -26.38 -0.61 -7.70
N GLY A 405 -26.69 0.14 -6.64
CA GLY A 405 -26.66 1.61 -6.62
C GLY A 405 -25.37 2.21 -6.07
N TYR A 406 -24.36 1.38 -5.78
CA TYR A 406 -23.11 1.84 -5.17
C TYR A 406 -22.24 2.64 -6.15
N VAL A 407 -21.88 3.85 -5.75
CA VAL A 407 -20.93 4.72 -6.44
C VAL A 407 -19.72 4.97 -5.53
N ARG A 408 -18.52 4.91 -6.07
CA ARG A 408 -17.29 5.29 -5.37
C ARG A 408 -16.72 6.58 -5.96
N LEU A 409 -16.46 7.55 -5.09
CA LEU A 409 -15.73 8.77 -5.38
C LEU A 409 -14.33 8.69 -4.75
N SER A 410 -13.31 9.13 -5.48
CA SER A 410 -12.00 9.49 -4.95
C SER A 410 -11.89 11.00 -5.01
N ILE A 411 -12.03 11.62 -3.87
CA ILE A 411 -12.15 13.09 -3.78
C ILE A 411 -10.79 13.74 -3.97
N GLY A 412 -10.71 14.68 -4.89
CA GLY A 412 -9.50 15.41 -5.23
C GLY A 412 -9.26 16.63 -4.33
N ILE A 413 -8.36 17.51 -4.78
CA ILE A 413 -7.94 18.71 -4.04
C ILE A 413 -8.55 20.00 -4.59
N GLU A 414 -9.51 19.89 -5.49
CA GLU A 414 -10.26 21.03 -6.05
C GLU A 414 -10.98 21.79 -4.94
N HIS A 415 -11.50 22.97 -5.26
CA HIS A 415 -12.30 23.74 -4.30
C HIS A 415 -13.59 23.00 -3.97
N ILE A 416 -13.92 22.87 -2.70
CA ILE A 416 -15.04 22.04 -2.23
C ILE A 416 -16.38 22.47 -2.85
N SER A 417 -16.62 23.75 -3.07
CA SER A 417 -17.87 24.24 -3.68
C SER A 417 -18.06 23.71 -5.09
N ASP A 418 -16.99 23.55 -5.87
CA ASP A 418 -17.06 23.05 -7.25
C ASP A 418 -17.33 21.55 -7.25
N ILE A 419 -16.70 20.80 -6.31
CA ILE A 419 -16.97 19.38 -6.11
C ILE A 419 -18.44 19.15 -5.76
N LEU A 420 -18.98 19.91 -4.78
CA LEU A 420 -20.38 19.77 -4.36
C LEU A 420 -21.36 20.16 -5.45
N ALA A 421 -21.09 21.23 -6.20
CA ALA A 421 -21.93 21.66 -7.31
C ALA A 421 -22.02 20.60 -8.42
N ASP A 422 -20.90 19.91 -8.74
CA ASP A 422 -20.89 18.83 -9.73
C ASP A 422 -21.66 17.59 -9.22
N ILE A 423 -21.54 17.26 -7.93
CA ILE A 423 -22.31 16.18 -7.31
C ILE A 423 -23.81 16.49 -7.36
N ASP A 424 -24.24 17.71 -7.00
CA ASP A 424 -25.65 18.10 -6.95
C ASP A 424 -26.31 18.06 -8.33
N GLN A 425 -25.64 18.57 -9.36
CA GLN A 425 -26.19 18.50 -10.73
C GLN A 425 -26.28 17.05 -11.23
N ALA A 426 -25.29 16.18 -10.89
CA ALA A 426 -25.29 14.78 -11.26
C ALA A 426 -26.36 13.97 -10.49
N LEU A 427 -26.60 14.26 -9.20
CA LEU A 427 -27.70 13.69 -8.42
C LEU A 427 -29.06 14.07 -8.98
N SER A 428 -29.23 15.32 -9.42
CA SER A 428 -30.46 15.79 -10.07
C SER A 428 -30.74 15.04 -11.37
N ALA A 429 -29.70 14.71 -12.15
CA ALA A 429 -29.83 13.92 -13.38
C ALA A 429 -30.04 12.41 -13.11
N ALA A 430 -29.67 11.93 -11.92
CA ALA A 430 -29.82 10.53 -11.53
C ALA A 430 -31.21 10.19 -10.98
N ALA A 431 -31.99 11.19 -10.58
CA ALA A 431 -33.33 11.05 -10.01
C ALA A 431 -34.38 10.39 -10.94
#